data_7432d1193deb3485eea065094ad36ef5
#
_entry.id   7432d1193deb3485eea065094ad36ef5
#
_cell.length_a   1.000
_cell.length_b   1.000
_cell.length_c   1.000
_cell.angle_alpha   90.00
_cell.angle_beta   90.00
_cell.angle_gamma   90.00
#
_symmetry.space_group_name_H-M   'P 1'
#
loop_
_entity.id
_entity.type
_entity.pdbx_description
1 polymer ?
#
loop_
_entity_poly.entity_id
_entity_poly.type
_entity_poly.pdbx_seq_one_letter_code
_entity_poly.pdbx_strand_id
1 'polypeptide(L)'
;MVITRGHRHDANCLRALFKQREPAYLGMIGSRRRVRGLLEMLKEEGLDEERLGKICTPIGLAIGAVSPAEIAVSILSQVIEYKRLHGGGNRAINTSDFDLTVAEQLMKVQEPVALVTVIETKGSTPRGMGAMMYVYPDGRIVGSIGGGCSEAAILRDALDIIGTSTYRVIDIDMTGDVAESEGMVCGGTMKVLVEDIPLDIYDD
;
A
#
# COMPACT_ATOMS: atom_id res chain seq x y z
N MET A 1 12.70 10.93 -6.93
CA MET A 1 13.67 10.18 -7.76
C MET A 1 14.28 11.11 -8.79
N VAL A 2 15.59 11.01 -9.03
CA VAL A 2 16.31 11.77 -10.08
C VAL A 2 16.58 10.83 -11.25
N ILE A 3 15.89 11.09 -12.37
CA ILE A 3 15.98 10.30 -13.61
C ILE A 3 16.09 11.30 -14.75
N THR A 4 17.32 11.63 -15.17
CA THR A 4 17.56 12.62 -16.20
C THR A 4 18.40 12.06 -17.35
N ARG A 5 18.50 12.79 -18.46
CA ARG A 5 19.28 12.36 -19.62
C ARG A 5 20.79 12.60 -19.50
N GLY A 6 21.28 13.28 -18.46
CA GLY A 6 22.71 13.61 -18.38
C GLY A 6 23.18 14.24 -17.07
N HIS A 7 24.49 14.16 -16.82
CA HIS A 7 25.15 14.58 -15.57
C HIS A 7 24.85 16.00 -15.13
N ARG A 8 24.81 16.97 -16.06
CA ARG A 8 24.52 18.37 -15.73
C ARG A 8 23.14 18.52 -15.10
N HIS A 9 22.17 17.77 -15.63
CA HIS A 9 20.81 17.81 -15.12
C HIS A 9 20.70 17.11 -13.78
N ASP A 10 21.37 15.97 -13.58
CA ASP A 10 21.44 15.26 -12.30
C ASP A 10 22.01 16.17 -11.20
N ALA A 11 23.15 16.83 -11.46
CA ALA A 11 23.79 17.77 -10.52
C ALA A 11 22.87 18.94 -10.18
N ASN A 12 22.23 19.54 -11.17
CA ASN A 12 21.31 20.66 -10.94
C ASN A 12 20.09 20.25 -10.11
N CYS A 13 19.53 19.07 -10.37
CA CYS A 13 18.43 18.51 -9.57
C CYS A 13 18.87 18.32 -8.12
N LEU A 14 20.04 17.72 -7.87
CA LEU A 14 20.54 17.50 -6.52
C LEU A 14 20.81 18.83 -5.80
N ARG A 15 21.47 19.80 -6.45
CA ARG A 15 21.68 21.16 -5.86
C ARG A 15 20.37 21.83 -5.48
N ALA A 16 19.33 21.69 -6.30
CA ALA A 16 18.01 22.25 -6.01
C ALA A 16 17.33 21.52 -4.85
N LEU A 17 17.40 20.19 -4.81
CA LEU A 17 16.82 19.37 -3.74
C LEU A 17 17.52 19.63 -2.38
N PHE A 18 18.84 19.84 -2.38
CA PHE A 18 19.59 20.10 -1.15
C PHE A 18 19.30 21.48 -0.52
N LYS A 19 18.72 22.40 -1.28
CA LYS A 19 18.19 23.68 -0.76
C LYS A 19 16.83 23.53 -0.07
N GLN A 20 16.20 22.36 -0.19
CA GLN A 20 14.89 22.09 0.34
C GLN A 20 14.96 21.16 1.56
N ARG A 21 13.79 20.94 2.21
CA ARG A 21 13.66 19.91 3.23
C ARG A 21 14.09 18.56 2.66
N GLU A 22 14.81 17.78 3.47
CA GLU A 22 15.24 16.44 3.11
C GLU A 22 14.01 15.55 2.79
N PRO A 23 13.94 14.95 1.58
CA PRO A 23 12.87 14.05 1.26
C PRO A 23 13.03 12.72 2.02
N ALA A 24 11.91 12.07 2.33
CA ALA A 24 11.94 10.76 2.98
C ALA A 24 12.76 9.72 2.19
N TYR A 25 12.72 9.80 0.86
CA TYR A 25 13.47 8.92 -0.04
C TYR A 25 14.04 9.71 -1.21
N LEU A 26 15.32 9.51 -1.50
CA LEU A 26 15.99 10.07 -2.68
C LEU A 26 16.77 8.99 -3.40
N GLY A 27 16.31 8.62 -4.59
CA GLY A 27 17.00 7.67 -5.45
C GLY A 27 17.44 8.33 -6.76
N MET A 28 18.61 7.94 -7.28
CA MET A 28 19.16 8.44 -8.55
C MET A 28 19.59 7.32 -9.48
N ILE A 29 19.19 7.43 -10.76
CA ILE A 29 19.60 6.49 -11.79
C ILE A 29 21.02 6.82 -12.26
N GLY A 30 21.83 5.80 -12.45
CA GLY A 30 23.17 5.96 -13.00
C GLY A 30 24.06 4.76 -12.71
N SER A 31 25.11 4.56 -13.51
CA SER A 31 26.12 3.54 -13.21
C SER A 31 26.93 3.94 -11.96
N ARG A 32 27.40 2.95 -11.20
CA ARG A 32 28.21 3.17 -9.99
C ARG A 32 29.39 4.12 -10.21
N ARG A 33 30.10 3.97 -11.33
CA ARG A 33 31.23 4.84 -11.68
C ARG A 33 30.80 6.28 -11.90
N ARG A 34 29.72 6.46 -12.65
CA ARG A 34 29.18 7.78 -12.98
C ARG A 34 28.69 8.53 -11.74
N VAL A 35 27.95 7.85 -10.90
CA VAL A 35 27.38 8.43 -9.70
C VAL A 35 28.46 8.83 -8.70
N ARG A 36 29.48 7.98 -8.50
CA ARG A 36 30.60 8.31 -7.59
C ARG A 36 31.23 9.65 -7.93
N GLY A 37 31.63 9.87 -9.19
CA GLY A 37 32.24 11.13 -9.62
C GLY A 37 31.31 12.33 -9.43
N LEU A 38 29.99 12.15 -9.63
CA LEU A 38 29.02 13.22 -9.39
C LEU A 38 28.91 13.56 -7.89
N LEU A 39 28.85 12.58 -7.01
CA LEU A 39 28.76 12.80 -5.57
C LEU A 39 30.04 13.42 -4.99
N GLU A 40 31.21 12.99 -5.46
CA GLU A 40 32.51 13.58 -5.10
C GLU A 40 32.53 15.06 -5.48
N MET A 41 32.16 15.41 -6.69
CA MET A 41 32.07 16.81 -7.14
C MET A 41 31.12 17.63 -6.28
N LEU A 42 29.93 17.11 -5.95
CA LEU A 42 28.96 17.83 -5.13
C LEU A 42 29.44 17.99 -3.68
N LYS A 43 30.22 17.04 -3.16
CA LYS A 43 30.87 17.15 -1.86
C LYS A 43 31.93 18.26 -1.88
N GLU A 44 32.76 18.36 -2.92
CA GLU A 44 33.75 19.42 -3.11
C GLU A 44 33.08 20.81 -3.22
N GLU A 45 31.86 20.88 -3.75
CA GLU A 45 31.02 22.08 -3.79
C GLU A 45 30.44 22.48 -2.41
N GLY A 46 30.64 21.64 -1.38
CA GLY A 46 30.18 21.91 -0.02
C GLY A 46 28.76 21.41 0.30
N LEU A 47 28.19 20.48 -0.51
CA LEU A 47 26.94 19.84 -0.14
C LEU A 47 27.16 18.87 1.03
N ASP A 48 26.14 18.76 1.88
CA ASP A 48 26.16 17.92 3.09
C ASP A 48 26.44 16.44 2.75
N GLU A 49 27.58 15.95 3.26
CA GLU A 49 28.08 14.59 2.99
C GLU A 49 27.14 13.51 3.56
N GLU A 50 26.54 13.74 4.74
CA GLU A 50 25.60 12.78 5.34
C GLU A 50 24.36 12.61 4.46
N ARG A 51 23.80 13.72 3.97
CA ARG A 51 22.67 13.69 3.04
C ARG A 51 23.03 13.10 1.69
N LEU A 52 24.25 13.36 1.16
CA LEU A 52 24.73 12.72 -0.07
C LEU A 52 24.83 11.19 0.10
N GLY A 53 25.30 10.72 1.26
CA GLY A 53 25.39 9.29 1.58
C GLY A 53 24.05 8.56 1.68
N LYS A 54 22.96 9.29 1.93
CA LYS A 54 21.59 8.72 1.99
C LYS A 54 20.95 8.52 0.62
N ILE A 55 21.58 9.01 -0.46
CA ILE A 55 21.02 8.83 -1.81
C ILE A 55 21.13 7.37 -2.23
N CYS A 56 19.99 6.74 -2.50
CA CYS A 56 19.93 5.39 -3.04
C CYS A 56 20.42 5.38 -4.50
N THR A 57 21.63 4.91 -4.71
CA THR A 57 22.27 4.95 -6.04
C THR A 57 23.32 3.84 -6.21
N PRO A 58 23.31 3.10 -7.34
CA PRO A 58 22.27 3.10 -8.37
C PRO A 58 20.89 2.82 -7.78
N ILE A 59 19.85 3.52 -8.27
CA ILE A 59 18.49 3.30 -7.83
C ILE A 59 18.00 1.91 -8.23
N GLY A 60 17.24 1.25 -7.36
CA GLY A 60 16.67 -0.08 -7.57
C GLY A 60 17.37 -1.17 -6.75
N LEU A 61 16.65 -2.22 -6.44
CA LEU A 61 17.20 -3.41 -5.77
C LEU A 61 18.15 -4.16 -6.71
N ALA A 62 19.18 -4.79 -6.15
CA ALA A 62 20.16 -5.58 -6.90
C ALA A 62 19.60 -6.95 -7.29
N ILE A 63 18.64 -6.97 -8.21
CA ILE A 63 17.98 -8.20 -8.72
C ILE A 63 18.58 -8.71 -10.04
N GLY A 64 19.70 -8.14 -10.50
CA GLY A 64 20.29 -8.51 -11.78
C GLY A 64 19.59 -7.92 -13.02
N ALA A 65 18.78 -6.88 -12.86
CA ALA A 65 18.02 -6.22 -13.90
C ALA A 65 18.95 -5.65 -15.01
N VAL A 66 18.64 -5.93 -16.27
CA VAL A 66 19.41 -5.51 -17.46
C VAL A 66 18.57 -4.65 -18.40
N SER A 67 17.35 -5.08 -18.72
CA SER A 67 16.45 -4.34 -19.59
C SER A 67 15.80 -3.14 -18.89
N PRO A 68 15.37 -2.10 -19.63
CA PRO A 68 14.66 -0.96 -19.03
C PRO A 68 13.43 -1.36 -18.21
N ALA A 69 12.69 -2.37 -18.64
CA ALA A 69 11.52 -2.89 -17.91
C ALA A 69 11.93 -3.55 -16.58
N GLU A 70 12.97 -4.37 -16.57
CA GLU A 70 13.50 -4.98 -15.35
C GLU A 70 14.05 -3.94 -14.37
N ILE A 71 14.75 -2.92 -14.91
CA ILE A 71 15.23 -1.78 -14.11
C ILE A 71 14.06 -1.06 -13.47
N ALA A 72 12.96 -0.83 -14.19
CA ALA A 72 11.77 -0.22 -13.62
C ALA A 72 11.17 -1.06 -12.48
N VAL A 73 11.09 -2.38 -12.63
CA VAL A 73 10.66 -3.30 -11.58
C VAL A 73 11.58 -3.21 -10.35
N SER A 74 12.90 -3.21 -10.55
CA SER A 74 13.87 -3.09 -9.45
C SER A 74 13.70 -1.78 -8.66
N ILE A 75 13.45 -0.67 -9.37
CA ILE A 75 13.19 0.64 -8.77
C ILE A 75 11.89 0.63 -7.96
N LEU A 76 10.81 0.12 -8.52
CA LEU A 76 9.52 0.00 -7.82
C LEU A 76 9.64 -0.87 -6.57
N SER A 77 10.34 -1.99 -6.67
CA SER A 77 10.61 -2.87 -5.53
C SER A 77 11.36 -2.15 -4.41
N GLN A 78 12.39 -1.35 -4.73
CA GLN A 78 13.13 -0.57 -3.74
C GLN A 78 12.25 0.52 -3.10
N VAL A 79 11.38 1.17 -3.87
CA VAL A 79 10.44 2.17 -3.32
C VAL A 79 9.45 1.51 -2.36
N ILE A 80 8.95 0.32 -2.71
CA ILE A 80 8.06 -0.46 -1.83
C ILE A 80 8.81 -0.87 -0.55
N GLU A 81 10.03 -1.41 -0.68
CA GLU A 81 10.88 -1.77 0.46
C GLU A 81 11.08 -0.57 1.38
N TYR A 82 11.48 0.57 0.81
CA TYR A 82 11.70 1.79 1.58
C TYR A 82 10.43 2.24 2.33
N LYS A 83 9.29 2.27 1.63
CA LYS A 83 8.00 2.62 2.22
C LYS A 83 7.62 1.69 3.38
N ARG A 84 7.90 0.39 3.25
CA ARG A 84 7.51 -0.63 4.25
C ARG A 84 8.48 -0.72 5.44
N LEU A 85 9.78 -0.53 5.20
CA LEU A 85 10.82 -0.72 6.24
C LEU A 85 11.29 0.58 6.89
N HIS A 86 11.30 1.71 6.15
CA HIS A 86 11.89 2.97 6.61
C HIS A 86 10.87 4.11 6.75
N GLY A 87 9.62 3.91 6.39
CA GLY A 87 8.53 4.88 6.59
C GLY A 87 8.35 5.15 8.08
N GLY A 88 9.22 5.99 8.62
CA GLY A 88 9.32 6.27 10.06
C GLY A 88 8.11 7.01 10.60
N GLY A 89 7.60 6.53 11.71
CA GLY A 89 6.68 7.24 12.57
C GLY A 89 5.19 7.02 12.26
N ASN A 90 4.69 6.00 12.69
CA ASN A 90 3.36 5.42 12.80
C ASN A 90 3.19 4.19 11.88
N ARG A 91 3.70 3.07 12.35
CA ARG A 91 3.49 1.75 11.71
C ARG A 91 2.02 1.48 11.36
N ALA A 92 1.09 2.11 12.07
CA ALA A 92 -0.34 1.97 11.85
C ALA A 92 -0.83 2.60 10.53
N ILE A 93 -0.26 3.75 10.10
CA ILE A 93 -0.73 4.46 8.89
C ILE A 93 -0.13 3.85 7.61
N ASN A 94 1.10 3.30 7.65
CA ASN A 94 1.78 2.74 6.48
C ASN A 94 1.44 1.28 6.18
N THR A 95 0.63 0.62 7.01
CA THR A 95 0.17 -0.76 6.81
C THR A 95 -1.30 -0.85 6.43
N SER A 96 -1.98 0.28 6.26
CA SER A 96 -3.37 0.28 5.84
C SER A 96 -3.49 -0.14 4.37
N ASP A 97 -4.31 -1.13 4.11
CA ASP A 97 -4.73 -1.56 2.78
C ASP A 97 -5.97 -0.79 2.29
N PHE A 98 -6.18 0.41 2.84
CA PHE A 98 -7.28 1.27 2.45
C PHE A 98 -7.27 1.55 0.94
N ASP A 99 -8.39 1.29 0.31
CA ASP A 99 -8.60 1.50 -1.12
C ASP A 99 -9.45 2.75 -1.36
N LEU A 100 -8.79 3.82 -1.77
CA LEU A 100 -9.46 5.09 -2.04
C LEU A 100 -10.51 4.95 -3.14
N THR A 101 -10.27 4.10 -4.14
CA THR A 101 -11.21 3.90 -5.25
C THR A 101 -12.51 3.26 -4.76
N VAL A 102 -12.42 2.28 -3.86
CA VAL A 102 -13.60 1.65 -3.24
C VAL A 102 -14.36 2.66 -2.38
N ALA A 103 -13.65 3.48 -1.61
CA ALA A 103 -14.24 4.53 -0.79
C ALA A 103 -14.95 5.59 -1.64
N GLU A 104 -14.32 6.06 -2.74
CA GLU A 104 -14.93 7.01 -3.66
C GLU A 104 -16.15 6.46 -4.40
N GLN A 105 -16.17 5.16 -4.68
CA GLN A 105 -17.33 4.49 -5.27
C GLN A 105 -18.46 4.35 -4.25
N LEU A 106 -18.14 3.99 -2.99
CA LEU A 106 -19.11 3.90 -1.91
C LEU A 106 -19.88 5.23 -1.72
N MET A 107 -19.19 6.37 -1.84
CA MET A 107 -19.83 7.70 -1.76
C MET A 107 -20.85 7.97 -2.88
N LYS A 108 -20.90 7.16 -3.93
CA LYS A 108 -21.80 7.32 -5.08
C LYS A 108 -22.91 6.25 -5.11
N VAL A 109 -22.95 5.38 -4.13
CA VAL A 109 -23.94 4.30 -4.04
C VAL A 109 -25.32 4.92 -3.79
N GLN A 110 -26.34 4.44 -4.51
CA GLN A 110 -27.73 4.94 -4.46
C GLN A 110 -28.71 3.90 -3.88
N GLU A 111 -28.20 2.87 -3.25
CA GLU A 111 -28.99 1.82 -2.57
C GLU A 111 -28.30 1.41 -1.28
N PRO A 112 -29.03 0.92 -0.25
CA PRO A 112 -28.42 0.49 0.99
C PRO A 112 -27.41 -0.63 0.72
N VAL A 113 -26.25 -0.56 1.39
CA VAL A 113 -25.18 -1.57 1.27
C VAL A 113 -24.62 -1.90 2.64
N ALA A 114 -24.00 -3.07 2.76
CA ALA A 114 -23.16 -3.37 3.92
C ALA A 114 -21.69 -3.07 3.58
N LEU A 115 -21.03 -2.26 4.41
CA LEU A 115 -19.60 -2.03 4.34
C LEU A 115 -18.87 -3.02 5.24
N VAL A 116 -17.87 -3.68 4.71
CA VAL A 116 -16.98 -4.59 5.44
C VAL A 116 -15.57 -4.02 5.43
N THR A 117 -15.01 -3.79 6.61
CA THR A 117 -13.67 -3.23 6.78
C THR A 117 -12.80 -4.14 7.64
N VAL A 118 -11.59 -4.47 7.20
CA VAL A 118 -10.61 -5.21 8.01
C VAL A 118 -10.05 -4.28 9.08
N ILE A 119 -10.31 -4.58 10.36
CA ILE A 119 -9.89 -3.76 11.50
C ILE A 119 -8.70 -4.33 12.29
N GLU A 120 -8.45 -5.64 12.19
CA GLU A 120 -7.30 -6.30 12.82
C GLU A 120 -6.87 -7.49 11.98
N THR A 121 -5.55 -7.75 11.93
CA THR A 121 -4.99 -8.94 11.28
C THR A 121 -3.86 -9.51 12.14
N LYS A 122 -3.76 -10.86 12.20
CA LYS A 122 -2.66 -11.59 12.85
C LYS A 122 -2.19 -12.72 11.94
N GLY A 123 -0.88 -12.90 11.86
CA GLY A 123 -0.28 -13.91 10.99
C GLY A 123 -0.33 -13.52 9.51
N SER A 124 -0.36 -14.53 8.63
CA SER A 124 -0.40 -14.33 7.19
C SER A 124 -1.84 -14.17 6.72
N THR A 125 -2.23 -12.97 6.34
CA THR A 125 -3.56 -12.65 5.81
C THR A 125 -3.46 -12.11 4.38
N PRO A 126 -4.44 -12.37 3.51
CA PRO A 126 -4.40 -11.95 2.10
C PRO A 126 -4.47 -10.43 1.94
N ARG A 127 -5.14 -9.73 2.86
CA ARG A 127 -5.21 -8.27 2.92
C ARG A 127 -4.95 -7.79 4.35
N GLY A 128 -4.44 -6.59 4.49
CA GLY A 128 -4.16 -5.96 5.79
C GLY A 128 -5.31 -5.08 6.30
N MET A 129 -5.09 -4.48 7.47
CA MET A 129 -6.02 -3.51 8.07
C MET A 129 -6.35 -2.38 7.09
N GLY A 130 -7.60 -1.96 7.08
CA GLY A 130 -8.11 -0.92 6.19
C GLY A 130 -8.56 -1.43 4.82
N ALA A 131 -8.31 -2.71 4.48
CA ALA A 131 -8.93 -3.31 3.31
C ALA A 131 -10.45 -3.29 3.48
N MET A 132 -11.17 -2.97 2.39
CA MET A 132 -12.61 -2.82 2.45
C MET A 132 -13.29 -3.41 1.23
N MET A 133 -14.51 -3.84 1.44
CA MET A 133 -15.47 -4.16 0.39
C MET A 133 -16.86 -3.69 0.82
N TYR A 134 -17.76 -3.50 -0.13
CA TYR A 134 -19.16 -3.34 0.21
C TYR A 134 -20.03 -4.30 -0.61
N VAL A 135 -21.13 -4.70 -0.01
CA VAL A 135 -22.04 -5.73 -0.51
C VAL A 135 -23.40 -5.13 -0.76
N TYR A 136 -23.91 -5.32 -1.95
CA TYR A 136 -25.27 -4.93 -2.34
C TYR A 136 -26.32 -5.94 -1.88
N PRO A 137 -27.61 -5.55 -1.77
CA PRO A 137 -28.68 -6.48 -1.43
C PRO A 137 -28.83 -7.68 -2.36
N ASP A 138 -28.39 -7.57 -3.60
CA ASP A 138 -28.39 -8.65 -4.59
C ASP A 138 -27.14 -9.56 -4.52
N GLY A 139 -26.24 -9.32 -3.55
CA GLY A 139 -25.03 -10.09 -3.34
C GLY A 139 -23.83 -9.67 -4.21
N ARG A 140 -23.95 -8.63 -5.02
CA ARG A 140 -22.80 -8.03 -5.73
C ARG A 140 -21.83 -7.44 -4.73
N ILE A 141 -20.52 -7.61 -4.98
CA ILE A 141 -19.43 -7.11 -4.14
C ILE A 141 -18.59 -6.12 -4.96
N VAL A 142 -18.16 -5.04 -4.29
CA VAL A 142 -17.18 -4.09 -4.81
C VAL A 142 -16.07 -3.92 -3.78
N GLY A 143 -14.81 -3.97 -4.23
CA GLY A 143 -13.65 -4.04 -3.35
C GLY A 143 -13.30 -5.46 -2.97
N SER A 144 -12.39 -5.64 -1.99
CA SER A 144 -11.97 -6.95 -1.52
C SER A 144 -11.32 -6.88 -0.13
N ILE A 145 -11.63 -7.86 0.70
CA ILE A 145 -10.97 -8.10 2.00
C ILE A 145 -9.98 -9.26 1.95
N GLY A 146 -9.76 -9.84 0.75
CA GLY A 146 -8.80 -10.94 0.59
C GLY A 146 -9.23 -12.02 -0.39
N GLY A 147 -10.47 -11.97 -0.88
CA GLY A 147 -11.02 -12.91 -1.85
C GLY A 147 -11.41 -14.27 -1.26
N GLY A 148 -12.00 -15.11 -2.11
CA GLY A 148 -12.30 -16.52 -1.80
C GLY A 148 -13.12 -16.71 -0.53
N CYS A 149 -12.63 -17.59 0.33
CA CYS A 149 -13.36 -18.05 1.51
C CYS A 149 -13.60 -16.95 2.56
N SER A 150 -12.70 -15.99 2.72
CA SER A 150 -12.91 -14.88 3.68
C SER A 150 -14.10 -14.00 3.29
N GLU A 151 -14.31 -13.76 1.99
CA GLU A 151 -15.47 -13.02 1.50
C GLU A 151 -16.74 -13.85 1.58
N ALA A 152 -16.67 -15.15 1.22
CA ALA A 152 -17.80 -16.07 1.34
C ALA A 152 -18.28 -16.23 2.80
N ALA A 153 -17.37 -16.29 3.75
CA ALA A 153 -17.69 -16.40 5.18
C ALA A 153 -18.49 -15.19 5.69
N ILE A 154 -18.21 -13.99 5.17
CA ILE A 154 -18.82 -12.73 5.60
C ILE A 154 -20.08 -12.35 4.81
N LEU A 155 -20.25 -12.89 3.62
CA LEU A 155 -21.32 -12.46 2.71
C LEU A 155 -22.71 -12.58 3.34
N ARG A 156 -22.97 -13.65 4.08
CA ARG A 156 -24.27 -13.84 4.78
C ARG A 156 -24.49 -12.75 5.83
N ASP A 157 -23.50 -12.52 6.70
CA ASP A 157 -23.59 -11.49 7.73
C ASP A 157 -23.74 -10.10 7.13
N ALA A 158 -23.07 -9.82 6.02
CA ALA A 158 -23.19 -8.57 5.30
C ALA A 158 -24.59 -8.36 4.73
N LEU A 159 -25.20 -9.41 4.14
CA LEU A 159 -26.57 -9.35 3.62
C LEU A 159 -27.58 -9.17 4.75
N ASP A 160 -27.39 -9.87 5.88
CA ASP A 160 -28.31 -9.83 7.04
C ASP A 160 -28.32 -8.47 7.76
N ILE A 161 -27.27 -7.65 7.59
CA ILE A 161 -27.16 -6.37 8.29
C ILE A 161 -27.76 -5.21 7.50
N ILE A 162 -27.93 -5.34 6.17
CA ILE A 162 -28.46 -4.28 5.31
C ILE A 162 -29.87 -3.88 5.78
N GLY A 163 -30.08 -2.57 5.98
CA GLY A 163 -31.34 -1.99 6.42
C GLY A 163 -31.61 -2.13 7.93
N THR A 164 -30.65 -2.57 8.74
CA THR A 164 -30.83 -2.75 10.18
C THR A 164 -30.32 -1.58 11.01
N SER A 165 -29.60 -0.64 10.41
CA SER A 165 -28.92 0.49 11.09
C SER A 165 -28.00 0.04 12.23
N THR A 166 -27.37 -1.13 12.07
CA THR A 166 -26.48 -1.73 13.09
C THR A 166 -25.11 -2.06 12.51
N TYR A 167 -24.22 -2.57 13.37
CA TYR A 167 -22.92 -3.11 12.97
C TYR A 167 -22.63 -4.41 13.70
N ARG A 168 -21.70 -5.20 13.16
CA ARG A 168 -21.14 -6.41 13.79
C ARG A 168 -19.64 -6.41 13.66
N VAL A 169 -18.96 -6.98 14.65
CA VAL A 169 -17.52 -7.29 14.57
C VAL A 169 -17.40 -8.81 14.53
N ILE A 170 -16.72 -9.32 13.51
CA ILE A 170 -16.64 -10.75 13.21
C ILE A 170 -15.17 -11.16 13.12
N ASP A 171 -14.82 -12.27 13.77
CA ASP A 171 -13.52 -12.90 13.69
C ASP A 171 -13.55 -13.96 12.58
N ILE A 172 -12.58 -13.87 11.64
CA ILE A 172 -12.39 -14.86 10.57
C ILE A 172 -11.08 -15.59 10.88
N ASP A 173 -11.18 -16.88 11.15
CA ASP A 173 -10.03 -17.76 11.36
C ASP A 173 -9.71 -18.51 10.06
N MET A 174 -8.51 -18.28 9.53
CA MET A 174 -7.98 -18.93 8.33
C MET A 174 -6.86 -19.92 8.70
N THR A 175 -6.80 -20.34 9.98
CA THR A 175 -5.82 -21.33 10.48
C THR A 175 -6.48 -22.70 10.65
N GLY A 176 -5.71 -23.76 10.43
CA GLY A 176 -6.13 -25.14 10.74
C GLY A 176 -6.79 -25.93 9.62
N ASP A 177 -7.17 -27.18 9.94
CA ASP A 177 -7.62 -28.22 8.99
C ASP A 177 -8.92 -27.84 8.22
N VAL A 178 -9.76 -26.98 8.81
CA VAL A 178 -10.97 -26.48 8.15
C VAL A 178 -10.61 -25.52 7.01
N ALA A 179 -9.58 -24.69 7.22
CA ALA A 179 -9.08 -23.79 6.20
C ALA A 179 -8.46 -24.55 5.01
N GLU A 180 -7.72 -25.63 5.26
CA GLU A 180 -7.18 -26.49 4.19
C GLU A 180 -8.29 -27.18 3.37
N SER A 181 -9.36 -27.66 4.02
CA SER A 181 -10.48 -28.30 3.33
C SER A 181 -11.29 -27.34 2.44
N GLU A 182 -11.25 -26.05 2.75
CA GLU A 182 -11.89 -24.98 1.97
C GLU A 182 -10.92 -24.29 0.98
N GLY A 183 -9.66 -24.78 0.86
CA GLY A 183 -8.64 -24.22 -0.03
C GLY A 183 -8.02 -22.93 0.47
N MET A 184 -8.14 -22.62 1.76
CA MET A 184 -7.47 -21.49 2.40
C MET A 184 -6.01 -21.83 2.70
N VAL A 185 -5.08 -21.18 2.03
CA VAL A 185 -3.63 -21.34 2.25
C VAL A 185 -3.07 -20.30 3.23
N CYS A 186 -3.90 -19.40 3.74
CA CYS A 186 -3.50 -18.30 4.61
C CYS A 186 -3.55 -18.75 6.08
N GLY A 187 -2.40 -18.81 6.76
CA GLY A 187 -2.28 -19.22 8.16
C GLY A 187 -2.50 -18.10 9.17
N GLY A 188 -3.42 -17.16 8.92
CA GLY A 188 -3.68 -16.01 9.77
C GLY A 188 -5.13 -15.88 10.23
N THR A 189 -5.38 -14.88 11.08
CA THR A 189 -6.73 -14.49 11.50
C THR A 189 -6.97 -13.04 11.15
N MET A 190 -8.21 -12.68 10.83
CA MET A 190 -8.60 -11.29 10.67
C MET A 190 -9.89 -10.99 11.43
N LYS A 191 -10.01 -9.73 11.86
CA LYS A 191 -11.23 -9.20 12.45
C LYS A 191 -11.79 -8.15 11.51
N VAL A 192 -13.06 -8.28 11.19
CA VAL A 192 -13.76 -7.37 10.28
C VAL A 192 -14.90 -6.68 10.99
N LEU A 193 -15.10 -5.40 10.68
CA LEU A 193 -16.27 -4.63 11.02
C LEU A 193 -17.22 -4.70 9.83
N VAL A 194 -18.46 -5.09 10.07
CA VAL A 194 -19.55 -5.11 9.10
C VAL A 194 -20.58 -4.09 9.52
N GLU A 195 -20.85 -3.10 8.67
CA GLU A 195 -21.71 -1.96 8.99
C GLU A 195 -22.81 -1.81 7.95
N ASP A 196 -24.01 -1.53 8.38
CA ASP A 196 -25.10 -1.08 7.52
C ASP A 196 -24.85 0.37 7.10
N ILE A 197 -24.86 0.66 5.80
CA ILE A 197 -24.72 2.01 5.25
C ILE A 197 -26.07 2.38 4.63
N PRO A 198 -26.96 3.05 5.38
CA PRO A 198 -28.23 3.53 4.86
C PRO A 198 -28.04 4.71 3.88
N LEU A 199 -28.99 4.93 3.00
CA LEU A 199 -28.95 6.04 2.03
C LEU A 199 -29.01 7.42 2.66
N ASP A 200 -29.61 7.54 3.86
CA ASP A 200 -29.93 8.83 4.47
C ASP A 200 -28.72 9.56 5.08
N ILE A 201 -27.51 9.01 4.95
CA ILE A 201 -26.29 9.64 5.51
C ILE A 201 -25.84 10.88 4.70
N TYR A 202 -26.39 11.09 3.49
CA TYR A 202 -25.94 12.14 2.57
C TYR A 202 -26.97 13.24 2.27
N ASP A 203 -28.09 13.27 2.99
CA ASP A 203 -29.19 14.24 2.79
C ASP A 203 -29.14 15.44 3.77
N ASP A 204 -27.95 15.84 4.27
CA ASP A 204 -27.75 17.07 5.07
C ASP A 204 -26.76 18.05 4.41
#